data_8a385f680ebf88d47432e3d98b0f32ec
#
_entry.id   8a385f680ebf88d47432e3d98b0f32ec
#
_cell.length_a   1.000
_cell.length_b   1.000
_cell.length_c   1.000
_cell.angle_alpha   90.00
_cell.angle_beta   90.00
_cell.angle_gamma   90.00
#
_symmetry.space_group_name_H-M   'P 1'
#
loop_
_entity.id
_entity.type
_entity.pdbx_description
1 polymer ?
#
loop_
_entity_poly.entity_id
_entity_poly.type
_entity_poly.pdbx_seq_one_letter_code
_entity_poly.pdbx_strand_id
1 'polypeptide(L)'
;VSASSGPGEGRIPAAIRGRVRRFIAETGALRRGERVLVALSGGPDSTALLLLLHSLQEELGLSLAVAHFDHGLRDRQEAEADLMFCRSLAEGLGLAFLHGQGDTPAHARACGLSLEEAARQLRYRFLAEKAAQAGATAVAVGHTASDQAETVLMHLLRGAGLDGMAGMRPRSPWPLGAGPELARPLLCLWRRDTERCCRALGIAPRQDPTNLDLAPLRNRLRHRVLPLLRTLNPRADEALVRLASLASQAVDYLEREASRAWERLSRTSEGEVALEREGLVRLHPALASRLLRRAYALLVGPGREPEAEQVARALSLAVRERGRLPLPGGIILTVSAREVRLRRGAAAAAAPLPETVLRVPGETRVGGWVFLAEVVPPPASPRTADPYEAYLDADAVGGPLVVTSRRRGDRLRPLGLGGEKKLQDLLVDARVPQEARDGVPIVRCPWGIVWVVGLRLDERAAVGPGTRRVVHLRAHPEPPGQRDSGGARAASA
;
A
#
# COMPACT_ATOMS: atom_id res chain seq x y z
N VAL A 1 41.74 24.08 33.01
CA VAL A 1 41.46 22.64 33.04
C VAL A 1 40.25 22.47 33.95
N SER A 2 39.04 22.50 33.45
CA SER A 2 37.86 22.21 34.24
C SER A 2 37.23 20.91 33.67
N ALA A 3 37.12 19.92 34.55
CA ALA A 3 36.56 18.65 34.30
C ALA A 3 35.11 18.80 33.80
N SER A 4 34.80 18.16 32.65
CA SER A 4 33.46 18.04 32.13
C SER A 4 32.62 17.21 33.11
N SER A 5 31.66 17.86 33.79
CA SER A 5 30.60 17.22 34.53
C SER A 5 29.84 16.24 33.61
N GLY A 6 29.75 14.98 34.03
CA GLY A 6 28.93 13.96 33.43
C GLY A 6 27.42 14.37 33.37
N PRO A 7 26.55 13.59 32.66
CA PRO A 7 25.16 13.96 32.49
C PRO A 7 24.51 14.28 33.82
N GLY A 8 23.86 15.47 33.95
CA GLY A 8 23.40 16.09 35.16
C GLY A 8 22.59 15.19 36.10
N GLU A 9 22.62 15.52 37.40
CA GLU A 9 21.92 14.86 38.53
C GLU A 9 20.38 14.76 38.41
N GLY A 10 19.84 15.06 37.24
CA GLY A 10 18.41 14.95 36.94
C GLY A 10 17.93 13.52 36.92
N ARG A 11 16.72 13.27 37.47
CA ARG A 11 16.07 11.96 37.39
C ARG A 11 14.88 11.98 36.45
N ILE A 12 14.73 10.91 35.66
CA ILE A 12 13.51 10.70 34.86
C ILE A 12 12.29 10.78 35.79
N PRO A 13 11.24 11.57 35.44
CA PRO A 13 10.05 11.66 36.26
C PRO A 13 9.42 10.27 36.48
N ALA A 14 9.26 9.87 37.73
CA ALA A 14 8.80 8.53 38.13
C ALA A 14 7.46 8.16 37.49
N ALA A 15 6.54 9.11 37.32
CA ALA A 15 5.27 8.92 36.66
C ALA A 15 5.42 8.54 35.17
N ILE A 16 6.36 9.14 34.45
CA ILE A 16 6.64 8.84 33.03
C ILE A 16 7.27 7.45 32.93
N ARG A 17 8.31 7.17 33.71
CA ARG A 17 8.97 5.86 33.78
C ARG A 17 7.95 4.75 34.14
N GLY A 18 7.09 4.97 35.13
CA GLY A 18 6.07 4.03 35.54
C GLY A 18 5.02 3.74 34.45
N ARG A 19 4.62 4.75 33.67
CA ARG A 19 3.71 4.56 32.52
C ARG A 19 4.33 3.68 31.46
N VAL A 20 5.58 3.95 31.08
CA VAL A 20 6.27 3.14 30.04
C VAL A 20 6.47 1.71 30.51
N ARG A 21 6.89 1.50 31.76
CA ARG A 21 7.03 0.17 32.36
C ARG A 21 5.72 -0.62 32.29
N ARG A 22 4.63 -0.01 32.75
CA ARG A 22 3.29 -0.61 32.72
C ARG A 22 2.85 -0.94 31.31
N PHE A 23 3.03 -0.01 30.40
CA PHE A 23 2.68 -0.20 29.00
C PHE A 23 3.45 -1.36 28.35
N ILE A 24 4.76 -1.48 28.61
CA ILE A 24 5.55 -2.61 28.13
C ILE A 24 5.01 -3.92 28.68
N ALA A 25 4.70 -3.98 29.98
CA ALA A 25 4.18 -5.18 30.64
C ALA A 25 2.78 -5.60 30.11
N GLU A 26 1.88 -4.63 29.91
CA GLU A 26 0.51 -4.88 29.46
C GLU A 26 0.42 -5.26 27.97
N THR A 27 1.28 -4.68 27.14
CA THR A 27 1.18 -4.81 25.67
C THR A 27 2.19 -5.78 25.06
N GLY A 28 3.21 -6.19 25.80
CA GLY A 28 4.32 -6.97 25.28
C GLY A 28 5.15 -6.21 24.24
N ALA A 29 5.16 -4.87 24.29
CA ALA A 29 5.96 -4.06 23.37
C ALA A 29 7.44 -4.47 23.36
N LEU A 30 7.96 -4.88 24.51
CA LEU A 30 9.26 -5.53 24.68
C LEU A 30 9.11 -6.75 25.59
N ARG A 31 9.94 -7.76 25.38
CA ARG A 31 9.96 -8.98 26.20
C ARG A 31 11.07 -8.89 27.24
N ARG A 32 10.84 -9.51 28.39
CA ARG A 32 11.88 -9.58 29.43
C ARG A 32 13.09 -10.37 28.91
N GLY A 33 14.30 -9.87 29.19
CA GLY A 33 15.54 -10.48 28.75
C GLY A 33 15.88 -10.27 27.26
N GLU A 34 15.13 -9.38 26.59
CA GLU A 34 15.27 -9.17 25.15
C GLU A 34 16.49 -8.30 24.79
N ARG A 35 17.14 -8.62 23.69
CA ARG A 35 18.17 -7.78 23.08
C ARG A 35 17.52 -6.83 22.08
N VAL A 36 17.67 -5.52 22.31
CA VAL A 36 16.94 -4.45 21.61
C VAL A 36 17.90 -3.47 20.98
N LEU A 37 17.72 -3.19 19.70
CA LEU A 37 18.38 -2.08 19.01
C LEU A 37 17.49 -0.83 19.11
N VAL A 38 17.99 0.23 19.72
CA VAL A 38 17.28 1.51 19.86
C VAL A 38 17.61 2.41 18.69
N ALA A 39 16.61 2.78 17.88
CA ALA A 39 16.78 3.71 16.78
C ALA A 39 16.82 5.16 17.33
N LEU A 40 17.98 5.80 17.27
CA LEU A 40 18.24 7.13 17.81
C LEU A 40 18.44 8.13 16.66
N SER A 41 17.49 9.05 16.46
CA SER A 41 17.59 10.12 15.46
C SER A 41 18.14 11.44 16.03
N GLY A 42 18.36 11.51 17.34
CA GLY A 42 18.75 12.75 18.04
C GLY A 42 17.58 13.64 18.45
N GLY A 43 16.38 13.45 17.89
CA GLY A 43 15.19 14.19 18.28
C GLY A 43 14.64 13.81 19.67
N PRO A 44 13.74 14.62 20.26
CA PRO A 44 13.28 14.45 21.63
C PRO A 44 12.64 13.06 21.91
N ASP A 45 11.86 12.55 20.99
CA ASP A 45 11.15 11.28 21.19
C ASP A 45 12.11 10.07 21.19
N SER A 46 13.09 10.06 20.28
CA SER A 46 14.09 8.98 20.23
C SER A 46 15.11 9.07 21.37
N THR A 47 15.45 10.29 21.78
CA THR A 47 16.32 10.54 22.95
C THR A 47 15.63 10.07 24.23
N ALA A 48 14.36 10.46 24.45
CA ALA A 48 13.58 10.00 25.58
C ALA A 48 13.39 8.48 25.59
N LEU A 49 13.22 7.85 24.40
CA LEU A 49 13.15 6.40 24.26
C LEU A 49 14.41 5.73 24.83
N LEU A 50 15.58 6.18 24.38
CA LEU A 50 16.86 5.61 24.81
C LEU A 50 17.02 5.73 26.33
N LEU A 51 16.78 6.92 26.88
CA LEU A 51 16.92 7.21 28.31
C LEU A 51 15.95 6.39 29.18
N LEU A 52 14.69 6.27 28.75
CA LEU A 52 13.67 5.49 29.44
C LEU A 52 13.99 4.00 29.42
N LEU A 53 14.39 3.45 28.25
CA LEU A 53 14.75 2.05 28.15
C LEU A 53 16.02 1.72 28.93
N HIS A 54 17.03 2.61 28.92
CA HIS A 54 18.21 2.47 29.75
C HIS A 54 17.86 2.47 31.25
N SER A 55 16.97 3.36 31.69
CA SER A 55 16.53 3.38 33.09
C SER A 55 15.73 2.14 33.51
N LEU A 56 15.14 1.40 32.58
CA LEU A 56 14.38 0.17 32.79
C LEU A 56 15.18 -1.10 32.46
N GLN A 57 16.44 -0.93 32.00
CA GLN A 57 17.24 -2.01 31.47
C GLN A 57 17.44 -3.16 32.48
N GLU A 58 17.84 -2.85 33.69
CA GLU A 58 18.04 -3.87 34.75
C GLU A 58 16.72 -4.53 35.16
N GLU A 59 15.68 -3.72 35.39
CA GLU A 59 14.37 -4.20 35.84
C GLU A 59 13.74 -5.18 34.82
N LEU A 60 13.91 -4.89 33.53
CA LEU A 60 13.36 -5.72 32.44
C LEU A 60 14.37 -6.75 31.90
N GLY A 61 15.62 -6.72 32.37
CA GLY A 61 16.69 -7.58 31.89
C GLY A 61 17.06 -7.32 30.42
N LEU A 62 16.90 -6.09 29.91
CA LEU A 62 17.15 -5.76 28.50
C LEU A 62 18.65 -5.64 28.22
N SER A 63 19.07 -6.06 27.03
CA SER A 63 20.40 -5.73 26.48
C SER A 63 20.20 -4.70 25.36
N LEU A 64 20.76 -3.50 25.52
CA LEU A 64 20.55 -2.38 24.59
C LEU A 64 21.77 -2.13 23.72
N ALA A 65 21.53 -1.85 22.45
CA ALA A 65 22.47 -1.23 21.52
C ALA A 65 21.77 -0.05 20.83
N VAL A 66 22.52 0.90 20.32
CA VAL A 66 21.98 2.13 19.70
C VAL A 66 22.35 2.19 18.23
N ALA A 67 21.42 2.58 17.37
CA ALA A 67 21.67 2.81 15.95
C ALA A 67 21.20 4.17 15.51
N HIS A 68 22.08 4.91 14.81
CA HIS A 68 21.80 6.18 14.16
C HIS A 68 21.93 6.05 12.64
N PHE A 69 20.97 6.60 11.89
CA PHE A 69 20.97 6.59 10.43
C PHE A 69 20.86 8.01 9.88
N ASP A 70 21.86 8.42 9.11
CA ASP A 70 21.84 9.66 8.34
C ASP A 70 21.18 9.41 6.96
N HIS A 71 20.14 10.18 6.68
CA HIS A 71 19.37 10.08 5.44
C HIS A 71 20.03 10.76 4.23
N GLY A 72 21.14 11.51 4.43
CA GLY A 72 21.77 12.30 3.37
C GLY A 72 20.88 13.43 2.84
N LEU A 73 19.98 13.95 3.68
CA LEU A 73 19.06 15.05 3.32
C LEU A 73 19.45 16.41 3.91
N ARG A 74 20.39 16.42 4.85
CA ARG A 74 20.90 17.62 5.52
C ARG A 74 22.26 18.01 4.97
N ASP A 75 22.67 19.25 5.26
CA ASP A 75 24.04 19.61 5.02
C ASP A 75 25.01 18.79 5.92
N ARG A 76 26.27 18.73 5.48
CA ARG A 76 27.28 17.89 6.12
C ARG A 76 27.52 18.28 7.59
N GLN A 77 27.48 19.56 7.91
CA GLN A 77 27.76 20.05 9.26
C GLN A 77 26.65 19.67 10.24
N GLU A 78 25.38 19.77 9.82
CA GLU A 78 24.23 19.37 10.63
C GLU A 78 24.19 17.85 10.83
N ALA A 79 24.46 17.07 9.77
CA ALA A 79 24.51 15.60 9.85
C ALA A 79 25.62 15.12 10.79
N GLU A 80 26.80 15.76 10.75
CA GLU A 80 27.91 15.44 11.66
C GLU A 80 27.57 15.79 13.11
N ALA A 81 26.92 16.94 13.33
CA ALA A 81 26.47 17.35 14.67
C ALA A 81 25.42 16.39 15.25
N ASP A 82 24.49 15.89 14.43
CA ASP A 82 23.52 14.89 14.84
C ASP A 82 24.19 13.55 15.18
N LEU A 83 25.14 13.10 14.37
CA LEU A 83 25.93 11.90 14.61
C LEU A 83 26.71 11.99 15.92
N MET A 84 27.41 13.12 16.15
CA MET A 84 28.19 13.34 17.35
C MET A 84 27.32 13.40 18.61
N PHE A 85 26.17 14.05 18.55
CA PHE A 85 25.19 14.05 19.64
C PHE A 85 24.72 12.62 19.99
N CYS A 86 24.31 11.85 18.98
CA CYS A 86 23.81 10.48 19.18
C CYS A 86 24.92 9.56 19.73
N ARG A 87 26.14 9.69 19.22
CA ARG A 87 27.30 8.91 19.68
C ARG A 87 27.65 9.25 21.14
N SER A 88 27.83 10.52 21.45
CA SER A 88 28.17 10.96 22.83
C SER A 88 27.11 10.53 23.84
N LEU A 89 25.83 10.56 23.47
CA LEU A 89 24.77 10.09 24.34
C LEU A 89 24.83 8.57 24.57
N ALA A 90 25.06 7.77 23.54
CA ALA A 90 25.15 6.33 23.66
C ALA A 90 26.39 5.89 24.47
N GLU A 91 27.56 6.50 24.19
CA GLU A 91 28.83 6.25 24.89
C GLU A 91 28.74 6.67 26.36
N GLY A 92 28.10 7.83 26.64
CA GLY A 92 27.86 8.30 28.02
C GLY A 92 26.96 7.37 28.84
N LEU A 93 26.16 6.52 28.20
CA LEU A 93 25.34 5.48 28.81
C LEU A 93 26.03 4.10 28.80
N GLY A 94 27.26 3.99 28.30
CA GLY A 94 27.97 2.72 28.18
C GLY A 94 27.40 1.74 27.17
N LEU A 95 26.68 2.24 26.14
CA LEU A 95 26.00 1.42 25.14
C LEU A 95 26.76 1.36 23.82
N ALA A 96 26.73 0.22 23.16
CA ALA A 96 27.27 0.06 21.83
C ALA A 96 26.53 0.97 20.82
N PHE A 97 27.31 1.71 20.01
CA PHE A 97 26.81 2.65 19.03
C PHE A 97 27.12 2.20 17.60
N LEU A 98 26.09 2.06 16.79
CA LEU A 98 26.16 1.69 15.38
C LEU A 98 25.62 2.86 14.54
N HIS A 99 26.28 3.17 13.42
CA HIS A 99 25.81 4.23 12.54
C HIS A 99 25.91 3.84 11.07
N GLY A 100 25.20 4.55 10.24
CA GLY A 100 25.25 4.42 8.80
C GLY A 100 24.59 5.61 8.10
N GLN A 101 24.81 5.67 6.81
CA GLN A 101 24.35 6.75 5.95
C GLN A 101 23.72 6.18 4.69
N GLY A 102 22.75 6.90 4.10
CA GLY A 102 22.15 6.56 2.82
C GLY A 102 21.89 7.78 1.95
N ASP A 103 22.06 7.62 0.63
CA ASP A 103 21.68 8.63 -0.37
C ASP A 103 20.19 8.48 -0.71
N THR A 104 19.34 9.15 0.05
CA THR A 104 17.89 9.14 -0.15
C THR A 104 17.47 9.68 -1.52
N PRO A 105 18.00 10.81 -2.03
CA PRO A 105 17.67 11.29 -3.36
C PRO A 105 18.01 10.32 -4.49
N ALA A 106 19.18 9.67 -4.44
CA ALA A 106 19.55 8.67 -5.43
C ALA A 106 18.62 7.45 -5.38
N HIS A 107 18.31 6.96 -4.18
CA HIS A 107 17.37 5.84 -4.00
C HIS A 107 15.95 6.16 -4.48
N ALA A 108 15.46 7.36 -4.19
CA ALA A 108 14.14 7.83 -4.65
C ALA A 108 14.06 7.83 -6.18
N ARG A 109 15.08 8.38 -6.86
CA ARG A 109 15.16 8.39 -8.33
C ARG A 109 15.23 6.98 -8.94
N ALA A 110 16.08 6.12 -8.36
CA ALA A 110 16.28 4.76 -8.87
C ALA A 110 15.02 3.89 -8.76
N CYS A 111 14.23 4.08 -7.70
CA CYS A 111 13.04 3.27 -7.42
C CYS A 111 11.71 3.96 -7.79
N GLY A 112 11.71 5.21 -8.24
CA GLY A 112 10.50 5.97 -8.54
C GLY A 112 9.64 6.25 -7.31
N LEU A 113 10.28 6.51 -6.15
CA LEU A 113 9.62 6.73 -4.86
C LEU A 113 9.60 8.20 -4.48
N SER A 114 8.70 8.57 -3.56
CA SER A 114 8.84 9.84 -2.85
C SER A 114 10.08 9.83 -1.95
N LEU A 115 10.62 11.03 -1.63
CA LEU A 115 11.76 11.14 -0.71
C LEU A 115 11.46 10.54 0.67
N GLU A 116 10.24 10.72 1.18
CA GLU A 116 9.79 10.16 2.47
C GLU A 116 9.82 8.63 2.46
N GLU A 117 9.28 8.00 1.39
CA GLU A 117 9.26 6.55 1.28
C GLU A 117 10.66 5.98 1.05
N ALA A 118 11.49 6.64 0.25
CA ALA A 118 12.89 6.26 0.04
C ALA A 118 13.70 6.32 1.34
N ALA A 119 13.56 7.42 2.10
CA ALA A 119 14.19 7.59 3.41
C ALA A 119 13.74 6.49 4.39
N ARG A 120 12.44 6.18 4.39
CA ARG A 120 11.86 5.12 5.22
C ARG A 120 12.44 3.75 4.87
N GLN A 121 12.53 3.40 3.58
CA GLN A 121 13.06 2.12 3.13
C GLN A 121 14.54 1.96 3.48
N LEU A 122 15.36 2.97 3.22
CA LEU A 122 16.79 2.93 3.56
C LEU A 122 17.00 2.77 5.07
N ARG A 123 16.28 3.53 5.88
CA ARG A 123 16.35 3.43 7.34
C ARG A 123 15.98 2.04 7.84
N TYR A 124 14.89 1.44 7.33
CA TYR A 124 14.50 0.11 7.78
C TYR A 124 15.49 -0.97 7.33
N ARG A 125 16.06 -0.88 6.13
CA ARG A 125 17.12 -1.79 5.69
C ARG A 125 18.34 -1.71 6.61
N PHE A 126 18.82 -0.50 6.87
CA PHE A 126 19.92 -0.25 7.79
C PHE A 126 19.65 -0.80 9.19
N LEU A 127 18.49 -0.49 9.77
CA LEU A 127 18.13 -0.96 11.11
C LEU A 127 18.02 -2.49 11.19
N ALA A 128 17.52 -3.16 10.16
CA ALA A 128 17.50 -4.63 10.12
C ALA A 128 18.91 -5.22 10.07
N GLU A 129 19.80 -4.66 9.25
CA GLU A 129 21.21 -5.07 9.17
C GLU A 129 21.91 -4.88 10.52
N LYS A 130 21.74 -3.72 11.17
CA LYS A 130 22.38 -3.44 12.46
C LYS A 130 21.77 -4.23 13.60
N ALA A 131 20.48 -4.55 13.53
CA ALA A 131 19.86 -5.47 14.50
C ALA A 131 20.44 -6.88 14.39
N ALA A 132 20.62 -7.40 13.18
CA ALA A 132 21.29 -8.70 12.97
C ALA A 132 22.74 -8.67 13.48
N GLN A 133 23.49 -7.61 13.19
CA GLN A 133 24.87 -7.42 13.67
C GLN A 133 24.94 -7.40 15.21
N ALA A 134 23.97 -6.74 15.87
CA ALA A 134 23.91 -6.67 17.33
C ALA A 134 23.24 -7.90 17.97
N GLY A 135 22.74 -8.86 17.19
CA GLY A 135 21.94 -9.98 17.66
C GLY A 135 20.61 -9.54 18.31
N ALA A 136 20.07 -8.39 17.93
CA ALA A 136 18.83 -7.85 18.47
C ALA A 136 17.62 -8.49 17.80
N THR A 137 16.64 -8.90 18.60
CA THR A 137 15.37 -9.49 18.12
C THR A 137 14.29 -8.44 17.90
N ALA A 138 14.46 -7.26 18.47
CA ALA A 138 13.56 -6.13 18.29
C ALA A 138 14.32 -4.82 18.02
N VAL A 139 13.71 -3.95 17.23
CA VAL A 139 14.12 -2.55 17.03
C VAL A 139 13.10 -1.65 17.70
N ALA A 140 13.53 -0.87 18.68
CA ALA A 140 12.68 0.11 19.36
C ALA A 140 12.75 1.48 18.65
N VAL A 141 11.58 2.07 18.38
CA VAL A 141 11.43 3.39 17.76
C VAL A 141 10.62 4.34 18.63
N GLY A 142 10.93 5.64 18.58
CA GLY A 142 10.37 6.68 19.43
C GLY A 142 8.98 7.19 19.02
N HIS A 143 8.10 6.34 18.50
CA HIS A 143 6.72 6.74 18.19
C HIS A 143 5.90 6.93 19.47
N THR A 144 5.16 8.03 19.53
CA THR A 144 4.38 8.48 20.69
C THR A 144 2.87 8.41 20.45
N ALA A 145 2.05 8.68 21.46
CA ALA A 145 0.60 8.87 21.34
C ALA A 145 0.24 10.01 20.37
N SER A 146 1.09 11.06 20.30
CA SER A 146 0.92 12.14 19.32
C SER A 146 1.04 11.62 17.89
N ASP A 147 2.01 10.76 17.61
CA ASP A 147 2.17 10.11 16.30
C ASP A 147 1.01 9.13 16.00
N GLN A 148 0.47 8.49 17.04
CA GLN A 148 -0.70 7.62 16.90
C GLN A 148 -1.93 8.42 16.44
N ALA A 149 -2.21 9.57 17.07
CA ALA A 149 -3.32 10.45 16.69
C ALA A 149 -3.17 10.94 15.24
N GLU A 150 -1.95 11.35 14.84
CA GLU A 150 -1.64 11.73 13.45
C GLU A 150 -1.89 10.56 12.47
N THR A 151 -1.47 9.36 12.83
CA THR A 151 -1.60 8.16 12.00
C THR A 151 -3.07 7.77 11.80
N VAL A 152 -3.85 7.76 12.88
CA VAL A 152 -5.30 7.47 12.83
C VAL A 152 -6.04 8.48 11.95
N LEU A 153 -5.75 9.77 12.13
CA LEU A 153 -6.36 10.82 11.33
C LEU A 153 -5.97 10.71 9.85
N MET A 154 -4.72 10.38 9.56
CA MET A 154 -4.24 10.17 8.19
C MET A 154 -4.93 8.96 7.53
N HIS A 155 -5.13 7.88 8.27
CA HIS A 155 -5.84 6.69 7.79
C HIS A 155 -7.33 6.98 7.57
N LEU A 156 -7.97 7.74 8.46
CA LEU A 156 -9.36 8.19 8.31
C LEU A 156 -9.56 8.97 7.01
N LEU A 157 -8.68 9.93 6.73
CA LEU A 157 -8.74 10.76 5.53
C LEU A 157 -8.50 9.96 4.23
N ARG A 158 -7.83 8.82 4.32
CA ARG A 158 -7.63 7.89 3.20
C ARG A 158 -8.77 6.88 3.04
N GLY A 159 -9.80 6.94 3.87
CA GLY A 159 -10.90 5.97 3.84
C GLY A 159 -10.49 4.58 4.32
N ALA A 160 -9.47 4.46 5.18
CA ALA A 160 -9.04 3.18 5.69
C ALA A 160 -10.13 2.54 6.58
N GLY A 161 -10.28 1.22 6.46
CA GLY A 161 -11.18 0.42 7.32
C GLY A 161 -10.68 0.28 8.75
N LEU A 162 -11.29 -0.67 9.48
CA LEU A 162 -11.02 -0.91 10.91
C LEU A 162 -9.53 -1.17 11.20
N ASP A 163 -8.84 -1.91 10.32
CA ASP A 163 -7.41 -2.19 10.44
C ASP A 163 -6.55 -0.91 10.41
N GLY A 164 -6.91 0.04 9.55
CA GLY A 164 -6.25 1.35 9.52
C GLY A 164 -6.55 2.20 10.74
N MET A 165 -7.79 2.10 11.28
CA MET A 165 -8.17 2.82 12.50
C MET A 165 -7.45 2.28 13.74
N ALA A 166 -7.01 1.02 13.75
CA ALA A 166 -6.18 0.45 14.82
C ALA A 166 -4.81 1.16 14.94
N GLY A 167 -4.39 1.89 13.91
CA GLY A 167 -3.16 2.67 13.92
C GLY A 167 -1.90 1.83 14.07
N MET A 168 -0.92 2.35 14.82
CA MET A 168 0.33 1.65 15.10
C MET A 168 0.17 0.69 16.28
N ARG A 169 0.63 -0.55 16.11
CA ARG A 169 0.68 -1.54 17.20
C ARG A 169 1.92 -1.32 18.08
N PRO A 170 1.84 -1.61 19.38
CA PRO A 170 3.00 -1.57 20.29
C PRO A 170 4.16 -2.43 19.81
N ARG A 171 3.84 -3.58 19.21
CA ARG A 171 4.78 -4.51 18.58
C ARG A 171 4.20 -4.99 17.25
N SER A 172 5.02 -5.07 16.22
CA SER A 172 4.60 -5.50 14.88
C SER A 172 5.73 -6.20 14.14
N PRO A 173 5.41 -7.05 13.14
CA PRO A 173 6.40 -7.58 12.23
C PRO A 173 7.20 -6.47 11.53
N TRP A 174 8.35 -6.84 10.98
CA TRP A 174 9.19 -5.91 10.25
C TRP A 174 8.51 -5.42 8.98
N PRO A 175 8.54 -4.10 8.69
CA PRO A 175 7.78 -3.54 7.56
C PRO A 175 8.26 -3.97 6.17
N LEU A 176 9.51 -4.43 6.05
CA LEU A 176 10.11 -4.82 4.77
C LEU A 176 10.24 -6.35 4.61
N GLY A 177 9.37 -7.12 5.24
CA GLY A 177 9.37 -8.59 5.17
C GLY A 177 10.13 -9.23 6.34
N ALA A 178 11.07 -10.13 6.07
CA ALA A 178 11.83 -10.79 7.13
C ALA A 178 12.76 -9.79 7.85
N GLY A 179 12.79 -9.86 9.19
CA GLY A 179 13.62 -8.97 9.99
C GLY A 179 13.27 -9.03 11.48
N PRO A 180 13.87 -8.16 12.32
CA PRO A 180 13.53 -8.05 13.73
C PRO A 180 12.09 -7.54 13.89
N GLU A 181 11.50 -7.73 15.06
CA GLU A 181 10.21 -7.10 15.34
C GLU A 181 10.37 -5.60 15.63
N LEU A 182 9.38 -4.80 15.25
CA LEU A 182 9.38 -3.34 15.46
C LEU A 182 8.59 -3.02 16.74
N ALA A 183 9.27 -2.47 17.74
CA ALA A 183 8.70 -2.12 19.04
C ALA A 183 8.49 -0.60 19.16
N ARG A 184 7.38 -0.19 19.81
CA ARG A 184 7.00 1.20 20.04
C ARG A 184 6.62 1.44 21.51
N PRO A 185 7.59 1.40 22.42
CA PRO A 185 7.32 1.47 23.87
C PRO A 185 6.72 2.80 24.33
N LEU A 186 6.85 3.87 23.53
CA LEU A 186 6.40 5.21 23.88
C LEU A 186 4.99 5.56 23.35
N LEU A 187 4.23 4.63 22.79
CA LEU A 187 2.85 4.90 22.35
C LEU A 187 1.90 5.33 23.50
N CYS A 188 2.30 5.12 24.76
CA CYS A 188 1.59 5.59 25.94
C CYS A 188 1.94 7.03 26.35
N LEU A 189 2.95 7.65 25.73
CA LEU A 189 3.43 8.99 26.05
C LEU A 189 3.06 10.01 24.98
N TRP A 190 2.76 11.23 25.41
CA TRP A 190 2.65 12.38 24.49
C TRP A 190 4.03 13.01 24.24
N ARG A 191 4.18 13.73 23.15
CA ARG A 191 5.43 14.44 22.84
C ARG A 191 5.87 15.38 23.97
N ARG A 192 4.95 16.07 24.65
CA ARG A 192 5.23 16.87 25.83
C ARG A 192 5.88 16.07 26.98
N ASP A 193 5.58 14.76 27.09
CA ASP A 193 6.18 13.90 28.12
C ASP A 193 7.62 13.54 27.74
N THR A 194 7.92 13.29 26.46
CA THR A 194 9.28 13.01 25.99
C THR A 194 10.18 14.23 26.12
N GLU A 195 9.69 15.41 25.76
CA GLU A 195 10.40 16.68 25.99
C GLU A 195 10.65 16.97 27.47
N ARG A 196 9.66 16.66 28.34
CA ARG A 196 9.82 16.78 29.78
C ARG A 196 10.87 15.83 30.33
N CYS A 197 10.95 14.60 29.77
CA CYS A 197 11.95 13.63 30.14
C CYS A 197 13.37 14.13 29.81
N CYS A 198 13.59 14.66 28.60
CA CYS A 198 14.88 15.20 28.18
C CYS A 198 15.28 16.43 29.05
N ARG A 199 14.34 17.35 29.30
CA ARG A 199 14.59 18.51 30.16
C ARG A 199 14.96 18.14 31.57
N ALA A 200 14.30 17.15 32.17
CA ALA A 200 14.58 16.71 33.54
C ALA A 200 15.99 16.12 33.70
N LEU A 201 16.61 15.68 32.62
CA LEU A 201 17.98 15.16 32.58
C LEU A 201 19.00 16.19 32.07
N GLY A 202 18.55 17.42 31.80
CA GLY A 202 19.44 18.48 31.26
C GLY A 202 19.94 18.22 29.83
N ILE A 203 19.27 17.31 29.09
CA ILE A 203 19.64 16.96 27.73
C ILE A 203 18.85 17.85 26.77
N ALA A 204 19.54 18.50 25.84
CA ALA A 204 18.97 19.29 24.75
C ALA A 204 18.96 18.46 23.46
N PRO A 205 17.82 17.85 23.07
CA PRO A 205 17.73 17.09 21.83
C PRO A 205 17.90 17.98 20.60
N ARG A 206 18.33 17.38 19.51
CA ARG A 206 18.42 18.04 18.20
C ARG A 206 17.03 18.35 17.67
N GLN A 207 16.88 19.48 17.02
CA GLN A 207 15.63 19.87 16.33
C GLN A 207 15.81 19.74 14.83
N ASP A 208 14.83 19.15 14.17
CA ASP A 208 14.80 19.03 12.73
C ASP A 208 13.97 20.17 12.14
N PRO A 209 14.56 21.12 11.41
CA PRO A 209 13.84 22.22 10.78
C PRO A 209 12.76 21.75 9.80
N THR A 210 12.96 20.58 9.17
CA THR A 210 11.98 20.01 8.21
C THR A 210 10.65 19.62 8.85
N ASN A 211 10.60 19.52 10.19
CA ASN A 211 9.34 19.31 10.90
C ASN A 211 8.34 20.47 10.76
N LEU A 212 8.80 21.65 10.34
CA LEU A 212 7.96 22.83 10.09
C LEU A 212 7.48 22.91 8.64
N ASP A 213 8.05 22.13 7.73
CA ASP A 213 7.59 22.08 6.34
C ASP A 213 6.16 21.54 6.27
N LEU A 214 5.25 22.26 5.62
CA LEU A 214 3.86 21.90 5.45
C LEU A 214 3.58 21.09 4.17
N ALA A 215 4.59 20.81 3.35
CA ALA A 215 4.40 19.98 2.16
C ALA A 215 4.00 18.53 2.50
N PRO A 216 4.62 17.83 3.50
CA PRO A 216 4.16 16.52 3.93
C PRO A 216 2.76 16.57 4.58
N LEU A 217 1.88 15.64 4.20
CA LEU A 217 0.53 15.54 4.79
C LEU A 217 0.58 15.45 6.32
N ARG A 218 1.51 14.69 6.86
CA ARG A 218 1.67 14.50 8.31
C ARG A 218 1.92 15.81 9.05
N ASN A 219 2.79 16.67 8.52
CA ASN A 219 3.07 17.96 9.11
C ASN A 219 1.85 18.89 9.00
N ARG A 220 1.10 18.87 7.89
CA ARG A 220 -0.16 19.61 7.77
C ARG A 220 -1.19 19.18 8.82
N LEU A 221 -1.32 17.88 9.06
CA LEU A 221 -2.21 17.37 10.10
C LEU A 221 -1.78 17.85 11.49
N ARG A 222 -0.49 17.78 11.80
CA ARG A 222 0.11 18.21 13.06
C ARG A 222 -0.08 19.69 13.34
N HIS A 223 0.20 20.54 12.35
CA HIS A 223 0.29 21.98 12.55
C HIS A 223 -0.97 22.77 12.20
N ARG A 224 -1.93 22.16 11.45
CA ARG A 224 -3.16 22.84 11.05
C ARG A 224 -4.42 22.11 11.47
N VAL A 225 -4.52 20.82 11.21
CA VAL A 225 -5.78 20.08 11.42
C VAL A 225 -5.99 19.70 12.88
N LEU A 226 -5.00 19.09 13.54
CA LEU A 226 -5.12 18.75 14.96
C LEU A 226 -5.33 19.98 15.87
N PRO A 227 -4.64 21.13 15.68
CA PRO A 227 -4.96 22.35 16.43
C PRO A 227 -6.42 22.80 16.22
N LEU A 228 -6.93 22.73 14.99
CA LEU A 228 -8.35 23.06 14.72
C LEU A 228 -9.30 22.08 15.44
N LEU A 229 -9.03 20.77 15.38
CA LEU A 229 -9.85 19.78 16.08
C LEU A 229 -9.86 20.00 17.60
N ARG A 230 -8.74 20.47 18.17
CA ARG A 230 -8.66 20.82 19.62
C ARG A 230 -9.50 22.03 19.99
N THR A 231 -9.80 22.96 19.06
CA THR A 231 -10.76 24.06 19.33
C THR A 231 -12.20 23.56 19.46
N LEU A 232 -12.52 22.46 18.75
CA LEU A 232 -13.86 21.83 18.82
C LEU A 232 -13.96 20.85 19.98
N ASN A 233 -12.89 20.09 20.24
CA ASN A 233 -12.77 19.17 21.36
C ASN A 233 -11.35 19.21 21.91
N PRO A 234 -11.11 19.81 23.09
CA PRO A 234 -9.77 19.86 23.69
C PRO A 234 -9.11 18.50 23.90
N ARG A 235 -9.90 17.41 23.91
CA ARG A 235 -9.43 16.03 24.02
C ARG A 235 -9.49 15.27 22.68
N ALA A 236 -9.38 15.96 21.55
CA ALA A 236 -9.44 15.33 20.22
C ALA A 236 -8.33 14.28 20.03
N ASP A 237 -7.12 14.57 20.48
CA ASP A 237 -5.98 13.65 20.37
C ASP A 237 -6.21 12.37 21.17
N GLU A 238 -6.69 12.52 22.42
CA GLU A 238 -7.03 11.38 23.29
C GLU A 238 -8.20 10.57 22.71
N ALA A 239 -9.15 11.23 22.05
CA ALA A 239 -10.27 10.55 21.39
C ALA A 239 -9.77 9.70 20.21
N LEU A 240 -8.84 10.20 19.39
CA LEU A 240 -8.22 9.45 18.29
C LEU A 240 -7.41 8.25 18.81
N VAL A 241 -6.63 8.43 19.88
CA VAL A 241 -5.86 7.33 20.49
C VAL A 241 -6.79 6.27 21.11
N ARG A 242 -7.90 6.67 21.75
CA ARG A 242 -8.92 5.73 22.24
C ARG A 242 -9.56 4.95 21.10
N LEU A 243 -9.91 5.63 19.98
CA LEU A 243 -10.43 4.97 18.79
C LEU A 243 -9.46 3.90 18.29
N ALA A 244 -8.14 4.22 18.21
CA ALA A 244 -7.13 3.25 17.82
C ALA A 244 -7.08 2.04 18.74
N SER A 245 -7.16 2.25 20.06
CA SER A 245 -7.16 1.17 21.04
C SER A 245 -8.37 0.25 20.90
N LEU A 246 -9.58 0.82 20.76
CA LEU A 246 -10.81 0.04 20.57
C LEU A 246 -10.80 -0.70 19.23
N ALA A 247 -10.37 -0.05 18.16
CA ALA A 247 -10.22 -0.68 16.85
C ALA A 247 -9.19 -1.83 16.89
N SER A 248 -8.06 -1.64 17.59
CA SER A 248 -7.05 -2.70 17.76
C SER A 248 -7.62 -3.93 18.47
N GLN A 249 -8.39 -3.75 19.53
CA GLN A 249 -9.04 -4.87 20.25
C GLN A 249 -10.03 -5.63 19.32
N ALA A 250 -10.83 -4.89 18.55
CA ALA A 250 -11.76 -5.49 17.60
C ALA A 250 -11.02 -6.24 16.48
N VAL A 251 -9.93 -5.65 15.94
CA VAL A 251 -9.08 -6.29 14.93
C VAL A 251 -8.43 -7.55 15.48
N ASP A 252 -7.92 -7.53 16.71
CA ASP A 252 -7.29 -8.70 17.33
C ASP A 252 -8.30 -9.84 17.54
N TYR A 253 -9.54 -9.52 17.90
CA TYR A 253 -10.60 -10.52 17.96
C TYR A 253 -10.90 -11.12 16.59
N LEU A 254 -11.10 -10.27 15.57
CA LEU A 254 -11.37 -10.71 14.20
C LEU A 254 -10.22 -11.55 13.62
N GLU A 255 -8.96 -11.22 13.94
CA GLU A 255 -7.81 -11.99 13.49
C GLU A 255 -7.73 -13.38 14.14
N ARG A 256 -8.06 -13.49 15.43
CA ARG A 256 -8.13 -14.79 16.13
C ARG A 256 -9.22 -15.67 15.51
N GLU A 257 -10.40 -15.12 15.29
CA GLU A 257 -11.51 -15.88 14.66
C GLU A 257 -11.22 -16.23 13.20
N ALA A 258 -10.59 -15.31 12.43
CA ALA A 258 -10.14 -15.59 11.08
C ALA A 258 -9.07 -16.68 11.05
N SER A 259 -8.15 -16.71 12.00
CA SER A 259 -7.12 -17.76 12.10
C SER A 259 -7.73 -19.13 12.40
N ARG A 260 -8.69 -19.22 13.32
CA ARG A 260 -9.43 -20.45 13.59
C ARG A 260 -10.22 -20.95 12.37
N ALA A 261 -10.85 -20.02 11.64
CA ALA A 261 -11.57 -20.36 10.40
C ALA A 261 -10.59 -20.79 9.30
N TRP A 262 -9.43 -20.15 9.20
CA TRP A 262 -8.38 -20.48 8.25
C TRP A 262 -7.90 -21.93 8.41
N GLU A 263 -7.58 -22.35 9.62
CA GLU A 263 -7.12 -23.72 9.92
C GLU A 263 -8.11 -24.79 9.47
N ARG A 264 -9.41 -24.49 9.52
CA ARG A 264 -10.47 -25.44 9.14
C ARG A 264 -10.80 -25.42 7.66
N LEU A 265 -10.77 -24.23 7.05
CA LEU A 265 -11.34 -24.02 5.72
C LEU A 265 -10.29 -23.91 4.62
N SER A 266 -9.01 -23.71 4.95
CA SER A 266 -7.97 -23.48 3.94
C SER A 266 -7.13 -24.72 3.65
N ARG A 267 -6.70 -24.83 2.39
CA ARG A 267 -5.63 -25.73 1.95
C ARG A 267 -4.65 -24.91 1.12
N THR A 268 -3.39 -24.98 1.47
CA THR A 268 -2.32 -24.24 0.79
C THR A 268 -1.39 -25.22 0.11
N SER A 269 -1.09 -25.00 -1.16
CA SER A 269 -0.09 -25.70 -1.94
C SER A 269 0.79 -24.69 -2.67
N GLU A 270 1.85 -25.14 -3.35
CA GLU A 270 2.76 -24.26 -4.06
C GLU A 270 2.00 -23.45 -5.15
N GLY A 271 2.01 -22.12 -4.99
CA GLY A 271 1.36 -21.20 -5.93
C GLY A 271 -0.18 -21.18 -5.91
N GLU A 272 -0.82 -21.88 -4.96
CA GLU A 272 -2.27 -21.98 -4.88
C GLU A 272 -2.78 -22.01 -3.44
N VAL A 273 -3.92 -21.36 -3.21
CA VAL A 273 -4.70 -21.44 -1.97
C VAL A 273 -6.14 -21.77 -2.31
N ALA A 274 -6.68 -22.82 -1.70
CA ALA A 274 -8.09 -23.21 -1.81
C ALA A 274 -8.79 -22.99 -0.46
N LEU A 275 -9.99 -22.43 -0.51
CA LEU A 275 -10.88 -22.24 0.64
C LEU A 275 -12.15 -23.07 0.41
N GLU A 276 -12.61 -23.80 1.40
CA GLU A 276 -13.88 -24.50 1.34
C GLU A 276 -15.02 -23.49 1.15
N ARG A 277 -15.78 -23.62 0.05
CA ARG A 277 -16.78 -22.61 -0.36
C ARG A 277 -17.93 -22.47 0.64
N GLU A 278 -18.50 -23.59 1.05
CA GLU A 278 -19.68 -23.56 1.93
C GLU A 278 -19.34 -22.96 3.31
N GLY A 279 -18.21 -23.36 3.89
CA GLY A 279 -17.70 -22.79 5.13
C GLY A 279 -17.41 -21.29 4.99
N LEU A 280 -16.78 -20.87 3.87
CA LEU A 280 -16.51 -19.45 3.60
C LEU A 280 -17.80 -18.62 3.50
N VAL A 281 -18.83 -19.12 2.82
CA VAL A 281 -20.11 -18.43 2.64
C VAL A 281 -20.91 -18.32 3.96
N ARG A 282 -20.76 -19.31 4.86
CA ARG A 282 -21.39 -19.30 6.18
C ARG A 282 -20.72 -18.34 7.18
N LEU A 283 -19.49 -17.93 6.92
CA LEU A 283 -18.80 -16.95 7.78
C LEU A 283 -19.47 -15.58 7.70
N HIS A 284 -19.36 -14.84 8.79
CA HIS A 284 -19.65 -13.41 8.75
C HIS A 284 -18.78 -12.72 7.68
N PRO A 285 -19.32 -11.78 6.87
CA PRO A 285 -18.58 -11.13 5.78
C PRO A 285 -17.21 -10.54 6.18
N ALA A 286 -17.10 -10.02 7.41
CA ALA A 286 -15.83 -9.51 7.93
C ALA A 286 -14.75 -10.59 8.03
N LEU A 287 -15.10 -11.82 8.42
CA LEU A 287 -14.17 -12.95 8.51
C LEU A 287 -13.87 -13.53 7.13
N ALA A 288 -14.88 -13.70 6.29
CA ALA A 288 -14.71 -14.19 4.93
C ALA A 288 -13.78 -13.27 4.12
N SER A 289 -13.93 -11.95 4.27
CA SER A 289 -13.04 -10.95 3.66
C SER A 289 -11.59 -11.10 4.12
N ARG A 290 -11.35 -11.37 5.41
CA ARG A 290 -10.01 -11.61 5.96
C ARG A 290 -9.38 -12.88 5.40
N LEU A 291 -10.15 -13.97 5.29
CA LEU A 291 -9.65 -15.20 4.68
C LEU A 291 -9.24 -15.00 3.23
N LEU A 292 -10.02 -14.29 2.43
CA LEU A 292 -9.68 -13.98 1.04
C LEU A 292 -8.44 -13.08 0.93
N ARG A 293 -8.32 -12.05 1.78
CA ARG A 293 -7.12 -11.19 1.83
C ARG A 293 -5.88 -11.98 2.22
N ARG A 294 -6.00 -12.87 3.22
CA ARG A 294 -4.91 -13.76 3.64
C ARG A 294 -4.48 -14.72 2.54
N ALA A 295 -5.43 -15.35 1.85
CA ALA A 295 -5.16 -16.21 0.70
C ALA A 295 -4.43 -15.46 -0.41
N TYR A 296 -4.86 -14.23 -0.71
CA TYR A 296 -4.20 -13.38 -1.69
C TYR A 296 -2.78 -12.98 -1.27
N ALA A 297 -2.59 -12.54 -0.02
CA ALA A 297 -1.30 -12.12 0.50
C ALA A 297 -0.24 -13.22 0.48
N LEU A 298 -0.64 -14.48 0.73
CA LEU A 298 0.26 -15.65 0.62
C LEU A 298 0.78 -15.86 -0.81
N LEU A 299 0.00 -15.49 -1.82
CA LEU A 299 0.38 -15.66 -3.21
C LEU A 299 1.17 -14.48 -3.77
N VAL A 300 0.87 -13.25 -3.36
CA VAL A 300 1.46 -12.03 -3.94
C VAL A 300 2.62 -11.50 -3.11
N GLY A 301 2.63 -11.79 -1.82
CA GLY A 301 3.55 -11.21 -0.85
C GLY A 301 3.01 -9.93 -0.19
N PRO A 302 3.73 -9.39 0.79
CA PRO A 302 3.30 -8.22 1.55
C PRO A 302 3.25 -6.94 0.68
N GLY A 303 2.37 -6.00 1.06
CA GLY A 303 2.29 -4.67 0.45
C GLY A 303 1.39 -4.55 -0.77
N ARG A 304 0.76 -5.62 -1.22
CA ARG A 304 -0.28 -5.59 -2.26
C ARG A 304 -1.53 -6.27 -1.73
N GLU A 305 -2.60 -5.52 -1.57
CA GLU A 305 -3.89 -6.05 -1.15
C GLU A 305 -4.94 -5.81 -2.23
N PRO A 306 -5.92 -6.72 -2.38
CA PRO A 306 -7.06 -6.47 -3.25
C PRO A 306 -7.92 -5.35 -2.67
N GLU A 307 -8.48 -4.52 -3.53
CA GLU A 307 -9.40 -3.46 -3.15
C GLU A 307 -10.69 -4.05 -2.52
N ALA A 308 -11.36 -3.28 -1.68
CA ALA A 308 -12.58 -3.72 -0.98
C ALA A 308 -13.65 -4.22 -1.96
N GLU A 309 -13.79 -3.54 -3.12
CA GLU A 309 -14.74 -3.93 -4.15
C GLU A 309 -14.39 -5.29 -4.78
N GLN A 310 -13.11 -5.57 -5.01
CA GLN A 310 -12.66 -6.86 -5.55
C GLN A 310 -12.94 -8.01 -4.58
N VAL A 311 -12.73 -7.77 -3.29
CA VAL A 311 -13.08 -8.74 -2.23
C VAL A 311 -14.58 -8.97 -2.18
N ALA A 312 -15.39 -7.92 -2.26
CA ALA A 312 -16.86 -8.02 -2.28
C ALA A 312 -17.34 -8.80 -3.52
N ARG A 313 -16.77 -8.54 -4.70
CA ARG A 313 -17.06 -9.31 -5.92
C ARG A 313 -16.69 -10.79 -5.77
N ALA A 314 -15.52 -11.08 -5.17
CA ALA A 314 -15.09 -12.45 -4.92
C ALA A 314 -16.07 -13.21 -4.00
N LEU A 315 -16.52 -12.56 -2.91
CA LEU A 315 -17.53 -13.13 -2.01
C LEU A 315 -18.89 -13.33 -2.71
N SER A 316 -19.31 -12.38 -3.54
CA SER A 316 -20.56 -12.52 -4.33
C SER A 316 -20.49 -13.69 -5.30
N LEU A 317 -19.32 -13.95 -5.92
CA LEU A 317 -19.12 -15.13 -6.76
C LEU A 317 -19.16 -16.43 -5.96
N ALA A 318 -18.59 -16.44 -4.74
CA ALA A 318 -18.63 -17.61 -3.85
C ALA A 318 -20.08 -18.01 -3.52
N VAL A 319 -20.98 -17.03 -3.33
CA VAL A 319 -22.41 -17.27 -3.12
C VAL A 319 -23.08 -17.86 -4.38
N ARG A 320 -22.69 -17.41 -5.58
CA ARG A 320 -23.27 -17.86 -6.89
C ARG A 320 -22.75 -19.22 -7.37
N GLU A 321 -21.88 -19.88 -6.61
CA GLU A 321 -21.36 -21.23 -6.82
C GLU A 321 -20.43 -21.44 -8.02
N ARG A 322 -20.32 -20.50 -8.95
CA ARG A 322 -19.44 -20.60 -10.13
C ARG A 322 -18.98 -19.22 -10.57
N GLY A 323 -17.74 -19.14 -11.00
CA GLY A 323 -17.20 -17.92 -11.59
C GLY A 323 -15.69 -17.87 -11.59
N ARG A 324 -15.18 -16.89 -12.30
CA ARG A 324 -13.74 -16.57 -12.36
C ARG A 324 -13.58 -15.07 -12.25
N LEU A 325 -12.61 -14.63 -11.43
CA LEU A 325 -12.32 -13.23 -11.20
C LEU A 325 -10.80 -13.04 -11.27
N PRO A 326 -10.29 -12.26 -12.23
CA PRO A 326 -8.91 -11.82 -12.20
C PRO A 326 -8.72 -10.80 -11.08
N LEU A 327 -7.65 -10.98 -10.31
CA LEU A 327 -7.22 -10.07 -9.25
C LEU A 327 -5.85 -9.48 -9.62
N PRO A 328 -5.47 -8.32 -9.03
CA PRO A 328 -4.15 -7.73 -9.26
C PRO A 328 -3.02 -8.72 -8.99
N GLY A 329 -1.81 -8.46 -9.53
CA GLY A 329 -0.64 -9.33 -9.34
C GLY A 329 -0.71 -10.68 -10.06
N GLY A 330 -1.57 -10.80 -11.09
CA GLY A 330 -1.69 -12.02 -11.88
C GLY A 330 -2.38 -13.17 -11.13
N ILE A 331 -3.13 -12.88 -10.09
CA ILE A 331 -3.91 -13.88 -9.35
C ILE A 331 -5.26 -14.10 -10.05
N ILE A 332 -5.63 -15.35 -10.16
CA ILE A 332 -6.94 -15.75 -10.67
C ILE A 332 -7.69 -16.44 -9.54
N LEU A 333 -8.83 -15.87 -9.18
CA LEU A 333 -9.80 -16.52 -8.30
C LEU A 333 -10.79 -17.30 -9.14
N THR A 334 -11.02 -18.57 -8.81
CA THR A 334 -12.03 -19.44 -9.42
C THR A 334 -12.94 -20.00 -8.35
N VAL A 335 -14.23 -20.04 -8.64
CA VAL A 335 -15.24 -20.59 -7.74
C VAL A 335 -15.83 -21.85 -8.38
N SER A 336 -15.87 -22.93 -7.62
CA SER A 336 -16.55 -24.17 -7.95
C SER A 336 -17.60 -24.50 -6.88
N ALA A 337 -18.38 -25.55 -7.06
CA ALA A 337 -19.37 -25.99 -6.07
C ALA A 337 -18.77 -26.25 -4.67
N ARG A 338 -17.51 -26.68 -4.61
CA ARG A 338 -16.85 -27.05 -3.33
C ARG A 338 -15.85 -26.04 -2.81
N GLU A 339 -15.17 -25.29 -3.70
CA GLU A 339 -14.00 -24.51 -3.34
C GLU A 339 -13.96 -23.14 -4.02
N VAL A 340 -13.44 -22.16 -3.29
CA VAL A 340 -12.93 -20.88 -3.81
C VAL A 340 -11.41 -20.99 -3.86
N ARG A 341 -10.84 -20.96 -5.05
CA ARG A 341 -9.44 -21.23 -5.31
C ARG A 341 -8.74 -19.99 -5.86
N LEU A 342 -7.68 -19.58 -5.22
CA LEU A 342 -6.79 -18.54 -5.70
C LEU A 342 -5.50 -19.18 -6.18
N ARG A 343 -5.03 -18.84 -7.37
CA ARG A 343 -3.74 -19.30 -7.90
C ARG A 343 -3.04 -18.19 -8.65
N ARG A 344 -1.74 -18.23 -8.69
CA ARG A 344 -1.02 -17.46 -9.69
C ARG A 344 -1.45 -17.96 -11.06
N GLY A 345 -2.06 -17.08 -11.85
CA GLY A 345 -2.18 -17.37 -13.27
C GLY A 345 -0.76 -17.58 -13.78
N ALA A 346 -0.50 -18.62 -14.55
CA ALA A 346 0.65 -18.56 -15.42
C ALA A 346 0.53 -17.19 -16.12
N ALA A 347 1.51 -16.34 -15.96
CA ALA A 347 1.62 -15.14 -16.79
C ALA A 347 1.89 -15.64 -18.21
N ALA A 348 0.87 -16.11 -18.90
CA ALA A 348 0.86 -16.05 -20.32
C ALA A 348 0.83 -14.55 -20.58
N ALA A 349 1.97 -13.97 -20.94
CA ALA A 349 1.99 -12.69 -21.59
C ALA A 349 0.83 -12.73 -22.58
N ALA A 350 -0.13 -11.82 -22.43
CA ALA A 350 -1.31 -11.86 -23.28
C ALA A 350 -0.79 -11.78 -24.71
N ALA A 351 -1.04 -12.83 -25.49
CA ALA A 351 -0.56 -12.87 -26.85
C ALA A 351 -1.12 -11.64 -27.59
N PRO A 352 -0.32 -10.96 -28.39
CA PRO A 352 -0.80 -9.85 -29.19
C PRO A 352 -2.02 -10.27 -29.98
N LEU A 353 -3.04 -9.42 -30.00
CA LEU A 353 -4.26 -9.67 -30.78
C LEU A 353 -3.91 -9.58 -32.27
N PRO A 354 -4.40 -10.51 -33.11
CA PRO A 354 -4.25 -10.42 -34.54
C PRO A 354 -4.98 -9.17 -35.07
N GLU A 355 -4.40 -8.53 -36.05
CA GLU A 355 -5.03 -7.38 -36.72
C GLU A 355 -6.28 -7.87 -37.47
N THR A 356 -7.46 -7.41 -37.02
CA THR A 356 -8.75 -7.93 -37.52
C THR A 356 -9.70 -6.76 -37.80
N VAL A 357 -10.23 -6.71 -39.02
CA VAL A 357 -11.23 -5.72 -39.43
C VAL A 357 -12.57 -6.05 -38.77
N LEU A 358 -13.17 -5.07 -38.09
CA LEU A 358 -14.51 -5.20 -37.53
C LEU A 358 -15.58 -5.18 -38.64
N ARG A 359 -16.52 -6.11 -38.56
CA ARG A 359 -17.75 -6.04 -39.38
C ARG A 359 -18.66 -4.98 -38.80
N VAL A 360 -19.02 -3.98 -39.60
CA VAL A 360 -19.92 -2.89 -39.22
C VAL A 360 -21.00 -2.75 -40.28
N PRO A 361 -22.26 -3.11 -39.99
CA PRO A 361 -22.75 -3.77 -38.78
C PRO A 361 -22.39 -5.27 -38.73
N GLY A 362 -22.28 -5.83 -37.50
CA GLY A 362 -22.09 -7.27 -37.31
C GLY A 362 -21.27 -7.64 -36.07
N GLU A 363 -21.03 -8.94 -35.95
CA GLU A 363 -20.21 -9.53 -34.89
C GLU A 363 -18.81 -9.88 -35.44
N THR A 364 -17.77 -9.61 -34.65
CA THR A 364 -16.38 -9.99 -34.95
C THR A 364 -15.73 -10.60 -33.72
N ARG A 365 -15.09 -11.75 -33.87
CA ARG A 365 -14.35 -12.44 -32.82
C ARG A 365 -12.86 -12.31 -33.06
N VAL A 366 -12.11 -11.91 -32.04
CA VAL A 366 -10.66 -11.73 -32.15
C VAL A 366 -9.97 -11.92 -30.80
N GLY A 367 -9.03 -12.85 -30.72
CA GLY A 367 -8.16 -13.07 -29.57
C GLY A 367 -8.88 -13.29 -28.24
N GLY A 368 -10.02 -13.97 -28.24
CA GLY A 368 -10.84 -14.19 -27.05
C GLY A 368 -11.74 -13.03 -26.66
N TRP A 369 -11.99 -12.12 -27.61
CA TRP A 369 -12.93 -11.00 -27.49
C TRP A 369 -14.02 -11.12 -28.56
N VAL A 370 -15.24 -10.71 -28.21
CA VAL A 370 -16.35 -10.55 -29.13
C VAL A 370 -16.71 -9.07 -29.21
N PHE A 371 -16.72 -8.55 -30.45
CA PHE A 371 -17.13 -7.19 -30.76
C PHE A 371 -18.46 -7.22 -31.50
N LEU A 372 -19.43 -6.47 -30.99
CA LEU A 372 -20.70 -6.19 -31.64
C LEU A 372 -20.70 -4.75 -32.13
N ALA A 373 -20.91 -4.54 -33.41
CA ALA A 373 -20.96 -3.23 -34.03
C ALA A 373 -22.32 -3.00 -34.70
N GLU A 374 -22.94 -1.86 -34.40
CA GLU A 374 -24.21 -1.46 -34.98
C GLU A 374 -24.11 -0.03 -35.48
N VAL A 375 -24.82 0.31 -36.55
CA VAL A 375 -24.96 1.69 -37.01
C VAL A 375 -26.30 2.22 -36.51
N VAL A 376 -26.25 3.23 -35.67
CA VAL A 376 -27.41 3.77 -34.98
C VAL A 376 -27.52 5.29 -35.16
N PRO A 377 -28.73 5.90 -35.06
CA PRO A 377 -28.82 7.33 -34.95
C PRO A 377 -28.14 7.86 -33.68
N PRO A 378 -27.75 9.15 -33.65
CA PRO A 378 -27.13 9.73 -32.45
C PRO A 378 -27.98 9.55 -31.21
N PRO A 379 -27.47 8.91 -30.14
CA PRO A 379 -28.22 8.75 -28.89
C PRO A 379 -28.31 10.09 -28.14
N ALA A 380 -29.36 10.27 -27.33
CA ALA A 380 -29.58 11.49 -26.53
C ALA A 380 -28.41 11.71 -25.53
N SER A 381 -27.75 10.64 -25.07
CA SER A 381 -26.54 10.70 -24.29
C SER A 381 -25.50 9.73 -24.85
N PRO A 382 -24.44 10.21 -25.53
CA PRO A 382 -23.40 9.36 -26.09
C PRO A 382 -22.38 8.89 -25.04
N ARG A 383 -22.52 9.29 -23.79
CA ARG A 383 -21.67 8.84 -22.68
C ARG A 383 -22.26 7.58 -22.07
N THR A 384 -21.50 6.50 -22.09
CA THR A 384 -21.86 5.24 -21.42
C THR A 384 -21.13 5.11 -20.09
N ALA A 385 -21.79 4.47 -19.13
CA ALA A 385 -21.18 4.09 -17.86
C ALA A 385 -20.39 2.77 -17.98
N ASP A 386 -20.62 2.00 -19.06
CA ASP A 386 -19.89 0.77 -19.33
C ASP A 386 -18.59 1.08 -20.09
N PRO A 387 -17.40 0.80 -19.54
CA PRO A 387 -16.12 1.01 -20.21
C PRO A 387 -15.91 0.10 -21.41
N TYR A 388 -16.72 -0.94 -21.59
CA TYR A 388 -16.70 -1.87 -22.71
C TYR A 388 -17.70 -1.52 -23.82
N GLU A 389 -18.23 -0.33 -23.77
CA GLU A 389 -19.16 0.22 -24.74
C GLU A 389 -18.65 1.59 -25.25
N ALA A 390 -18.80 1.84 -26.55
CA ALA A 390 -18.36 3.10 -27.16
C ALA A 390 -19.31 3.54 -28.28
N TYR A 391 -19.59 4.84 -28.34
CA TYR A 391 -20.30 5.50 -29.43
C TYR A 391 -19.31 6.35 -30.24
N LEU A 392 -19.11 6.01 -31.50
CA LEU A 392 -18.16 6.66 -32.41
C LEU A 392 -18.92 7.45 -33.48
N ASP A 393 -18.48 8.66 -33.81
CA ASP A 393 -18.94 9.38 -34.99
C ASP A 393 -18.48 8.66 -36.26
N ALA A 394 -19.42 8.07 -37.01
CA ALA A 394 -19.13 7.28 -38.19
C ALA A 394 -18.41 8.09 -39.29
N ASP A 395 -18.72 9.39 -39.42
CA ASP A 395 -18.12 10.27 -40.45
C ASP A 395 -16.69 10.70 -39.99
N ALA A 396 -16.48 10.93 -38.70
CA ALA A 396 -15.16 11.23 -38.13
C ALA A 396 -14.20 10.02 -38.18
N VAL A 397 -14.71 8.80 -38.05
CA VAL A 397 -13.92 7.55 -38.19
C VAL A 397 -13.38 7.40 -39.60
N GLY A 398 -14.17 7.73 -40.65
CA GLY A 398 -13.73 7.87 -42.03
C GLY A 398 -13.21 6.60 -42.71
N GLY A 399 -13.49 5.39 -42.21
CA GLY A 399 -13.02 4.15 -42.82
C GLY A 399 -13.23 2.90 -41.98
N PRO A 400 -12.62 1.76 -42.35
CA PRO A 400 -12.80 0.54 -41.61
C PRO A 400 -12.20 0.62 -40.19
N LEU A 401 -12.90 0.01 -39.25
CA LEU A 401 -12.41 -0.18 -37.90
C LEU A 401 -11.64 -1.48 -37.79
N VAL A 402 -10.45 -1.41 -37.17
CA VAL A 402 -9.56 -2.55 -37.01
C VAL A 402 -9.20 -2.72 -35.54
N VAL A 403 -9.33 -3.94 -35.03
CA VAL A 403 -8.86 -4.31 -33.70
C VAL A 403 -7.41 -4.78 -33.78
N THR A 404 -6.58 -4.29 -32.89
CA THR A 404 -5.15 -4.67 -32.80
C THR A 404 -4.67 -4.65 -31.37
N SER A 405 -3.44 -5.10 -31.10
CA SER A 405 -2.68 -4.77 -29.89
C SER A 405 -2.00 -3.40 -29.99
N ARG A 406 -1.45 -2.96 -28.86
CA ARG A 406 -0.63 -1.73 -28.81
C ARG A 406 0.60 -1.84 -29.74
N ARG A 407 1.01 -0.69 -30.29
CA ARG A 407 2.24 -0.56 -31.06
C ARG A 407 3.18 0.44 -30.38
N ARG A 408 4.48 0.30 -30.62
CA ARG A 408 5.46 1.25 -30.08
C ARG A 408 5.23 2.63 -30.66
N GLY A 409 5.13 3.64 -29.79
CA GLY A 409 4.90 5.03 -30.21
C GLY A 409 3.43 5.43 -30.31
N ASP A 410 2.48 4.54 -30.02
CA ASP A 410 1.05 4.83 -30.01
C ASP A 410 0.68 6.02 -29.14
N ARG A 411 -0.16 6.90 -29.71
CA ARG A 411 -0.70 8.08 -29.05
C ARG A 411 -2.18 8.21 -29.35
N LEU A 412 -2.91 8.86 -28.45
CA LEU A 412 -4.32 9.21 -28.61
C LEU A 412 -4.61 10.51 -27.86
N ARG A 413 -5.76 11.08 -28.13
CA ARG A 413 -6.33 12.23 -27.36
C ARG A 413 -7.50 11.76 -26.50
N PRO A 414 -7.23 11.34 -25.23
CA PRO A 414 -8.26 10.74 -24.42
C PRO A 414 -9.40 11.73 -24.15
N LEU A 415 -10.63 11.35 -24.43
CA LEU A 415 -11.81 12.19 -24.23
C LEU A 415 -11.88 12.68 -22.75
N GLY A 416 -11.92 14.01 -22.60
CA GLY A 416 -12.04 14.69 -21.30
C GLY A 416 -10.74 14.96 -20.55
N LEU A 417 -9.56 14.68 -21.15
CA LEU A 417 -8.26 14.93 -20.50
C LEU A 417 -7.46 16.10 -21.09
N GLY A 418 -7.92 16.71 -22.20
CA GLY A 418 -7.28 17.83 -22.89
C GLY A 418 -5.83 17.53 -23.31
N GLY A 419 -5.62 17.27 -24.62
CA GLY A 419 -4.31 17.03 -25.19
C GLY A 419 -3.96 15.58 -25.52
N GLU A 420 -2.80 15.41 -26.17
CA GLU A 420 -2.34 14.12 -26.64
C GLU A 420 -1.51 13.38 -25.57
N LYS A 421 -1.77 12.08 -25.39
CA LYS A 421 -1.08 11.21 -24.43
C LYS A 421 -0.53 9.96 -25.10
N LYS A 422 0.64 9.48 -24.65
CA LYS A 422 1.14 8.17 -25.07
C LYS A 422 0.23 7.08 -24.52
N LEU A 423 -0.09 6.09 -25.36
CA LEU A 423 -0.89 4.93 -24.95
C LEU A 423 -0.24 4.19 -23.78
N GLN A 424 1.09 4.10 -23.76
CA GLN A 424 1.86 3.49 -22.67
C GLN A 424 1.55 4.17 -21.33
N ASP A 425 1.50 5.50 -21.30
CA ASP A 425 1.24 6.26 -20.08
C ASP A 425 -0.23 6.10 -19.62
N LEU A 426 -1.16 6.03 -20.59
CA LEU A 426 -2.58 5.74 -20.29
C LEU A 426 -2.74 4.36 -19.63
N LEU A 427 -2.04 3.33 -20.13
CA LEU A 427 -2.08 1.98 -19.58
C LEU A 427 -1.42 1.90 -18.19
N VAL A 428 -0.37 2.70 -17.95
CA VAL A 428 0.28 2.82 -16.62
C VAL A 428 -0.66 3.48 -15.62
N ASP A 429 -1.27 4.61 -15.99
CA ASP A 429 -2.20 5.33 -15.11
C ASP A 429 -3.44 4.50 -14.78
N ALA A 430 -3.93 3.72 -15.74
CA ALA A 430 -5.01 2.75 -15.55
C ALA A 430 -4.55 1.49 -14.80
N ARG A 431 -3.28 1.44 -14.34
CA ARG A 431 -2.68 0.32 -13.59
C ARG A 431 -2.79 -1.02 -14.30
N VAL A 432 -2.79 -1.03 -15.64
CA VAL A 432 -2.77 -2.26 -16.42
C VAL A 432 -1.40 -2.93 -16.24
N PRO A 433 -1.32 -4.19 -15.74
CA PRO A 433 -0.07 -4.92 -15.57
C PRO A 433 0.70 -5.01 -16.89
N GLN A 434 2.03 -4.94 -16.84
CA GLN A 434 2.88 -4.92 -18.04
C GLN A 434 2.61 -6.13 -18.96
N GLU A 435 2.46 -7.30 -18.38
CA GLU A 435 2.18 -8.57 -19.04
C GLU A 435 0.79 -8.66 -19.69
N ALA A 436 -0.17 -7.85 -19.25
CA ALA A 436 -1.53 -7.80 -19.78
C ALA A 436 -1.73 -6.76 -20.90
N ARG A 437 -0.77 -5.84 -21.08
CA ARG A 437 -0.94 -4.68 -21.97
C ARG A 437 -1.08 -5.04 -23.44
N ASP A 438 -0.45 -6.14 -23.88
CA ASP A 438 -0.52 -6.60 -25.26
C ASP A 438 -1.86 -7.28 -25.57
N GLY A 439 -2.61 -7.70 -24.56
CA GLY A 439 -3.95 -8.26 -24.66
C GLY A 439 -5.09 -7.24 -24.55
N VAL A 440 -4.80 -5.95 -24.30
CA VAL A 440 -5.81 -4.89 -24.30
C VAL A 440 -6.21 -4.59 -25.74
N PRO A 441 -7.49 -4.78 -26.15
CA PRO A 441 -7.89 -4.48 -27.50
C PRO A 441 -7.88 -2.98 -27.79
N ILE A 442 -7.30 -2.61 -28.93
CA ILE A 442 -7.24 -1.24 -29.41
C ILE A 442 -7.95 -1.17 -30.73
N VAL A 443 -9.03 -0.40 -30.77
CA VAL A 443 -9.75 -0.14 -32.01
C VAL A 443 -9.14 1.06 -32.70
N ARG A 444 -8.80 0.87 -34.00
CA ARG A 444 -8.19 1.89 -34.87
C ARG A 444 -9.04 2.17 -36.08
N CYS A 445 -8.85 3.34 -36.63
CA CYS A 445 -9.32 3.73 -37.94
C CYS A 445 -8.12 4.20 -38.78
N PRO A 446 -8.27 4.65 -40.05
CA PRO A 446 -7.16 5.06 -40.91
C PRO A 446 -6.25 6.15 -40.32
N TRP A 447 -6.74 7.04 -39.49
CA TRP A 447 -5.94 8.11 -38.88
C TRP A 447 -5.37 7.78 -37.48
N GLY A 448 -5.70 6.66 -36.85
CA GLY A 448 -5.13 6.30 -35.58
C GLY A 448 -6.06 5.55 -34.63
N ILE A 449 -5.79 5.63 -33.34
CA ILE A 449 -6.58 4.99 -32.27
C ILE A 449 -7.88 5.76 -32.10
N VAL A 450 -9.03 5.04 -32.09
CA VAL A 450 -10.35 5.61 -31.78
C VAL A 450 -10.83 5.16 -30.40
N TRP A 451 -10.49 3.96 -29.96
CA TRP A 451 -10.92 3.44 -28.65
C TRP A 451 -9.93 2.46 -28.06
N VAL A 452 -9.58 2.66 -26.80
CA VAL A 452 -8.86 1.69 -25.96
C VAL A 452 -9.91 0.99 -25.10
N VAL A 453 -10.22 -0.26 -25.43
CA VAL A 453 -11.33 -1.01 -24.83
C VAL A 453 -11.14 -1.13 -23.31
N GLY A 454 -12.22 -0.83 -22.59
CA GLY A 454 -12.18 -0.83 -21.12
C GLY A 454 -11.54 0.41 -20.48
N LEU A 455 -11.01 1.36 -21.29
CA LEU A 455 -10.30 2.53 -20.76
C LEU A 455 -10.84 3.85 -21.30
N ARG A 456 -10.51 4.23 -22.56
CA ARG A 456 -10.79 5.57 -23.06
C ARG A 456 -11.07 5.60 -24.58
N LEU A 457 -11.97 6.50 -24.95
CA LEU A 457 -12.24 6.92 -26.32
C LEU A 457 -11.30 8.06 -26.70
N ASP A 458 -10.92 8.16 -27.99
CA ASP A 458 -10.25 9.33 -28.54
C ASP A 458 -11.27 10.45 -28.82
N GLU A 459 -10.96 11.68 -28.42
CA GLU A 459 -11.90 12.82 -28.53
C GLU A 459 -12.28 13.12 -29.98
N ARG A 460 -11.43 12.81 -30.96
CA ARG A 460 -11.69 13.04 -32.40
C ARG A 460 -12.74 12.09 -32.97
N ALA A 461 -12.94 10.95 -32.34
CA ALA A 461 -13.96 9.97 -32.72
C ALA A 461 -15.26 10.11 -31.89
N ALA A 462 -15.31 11.05 -30.95
CA ALA A 462 -16.45 11.22 -30.07
C ALA A 462 -17.68 11.81 -30.82
N VAL A 463 -18.87 11.37 -30.43
CA VAL A 463 -20.14 11.89 -30.94
C VAL A 463 -20.33 13.33 -30.48
N GLY A 464 -20.57 14.23 -31.44
CA GLY A 464 -20.78 15.67 -31.22
C GLY A 464 -22.10 16.19 -31.79
N PRO A 465 -22.40 17.50 -31.63
CA PRO A 465 -23.66 18.09 -32.10
C PRO A 465 -23.92 17.97 -33.60
N GLY A 466 -22.85 17.76 -34.41
CA GLY A 466 -22.94 17.61 -35.87
C GLY A 466 -23.00 16.16 -36.38
N THR A 467 -22.91 15.20 -35.50
CA THR A 467 -22.89 13.77 -35.87
C THR A 467 -24.22 13.33 -36.42
N ARG A 468 -24.21 12.70 -37.58
CA ARG A 468 -25.44 12.19 -38.24
C ARG A 468 -25.61 10.68 -38.11
N ARG A 469 -24.50 9.93 -38.05
CA ARG A 469 -24.48 8.47 -37.96
C ARG A 469 -23.48 8.07 -36.90
N VAL A 470 -23.82 7.09 -36.10
CA VAL A 470 -23.00 6.61 -34.98
C VAL A 470 -22.71 5.14 -35.16
N VAL A 471 -21.45 4.75 -35.01
CA VAL A 471 -21.07 3.34 -34.83
C VAL A 471 -21.09 3.05 -33.32
N HIS A 472 -22.00 2.22 -32.91
CA HIS A 472 -22.10 1.73 -31.52
C HIS A 472 -21.32 0.43 -31.41
N LEU A 473 -20.29 0.40 -30.59
CA LEU A 473 -19.45 -0.75 -30.34
C LEU A 473 -19.66 -1.28 -28.92
N ARG A 474 -19.81 -2.60 -28.79
CA ARG A 474 -19.76 -3.32 -27.52
C ARG A 474 -18.69 -4.39 -27.62
N ALA A 475 -17.82 -4.48 -26.61
CA ALA A 475 -16.75 -5.50 -26.53
C ALA A 475 -16.88 -6.28 -25.24
N HIS A 476 -16.83 -7.59 -25.30
CA HIS A 476 -16.83 -8.44 -24.12
C HIS A 476 -15.88 -9.63 -24.31
N PRO A 477 -15.23 -10.12 -23.23
CA PRO A 477 -14.45 -11.33 -23.31
C PRO A 477 -15.32 -12.53 -23.72
N GLU A 478 -14.80 -13.36 -24.59
CA GLU A 478 -15.47 -14.57 -25.02
C GLU A 478 -15.61 -15.55 -23.83
N PRO A 479 -16.81 -16.10 -23.56
CA PRO A 479 -16.98 -17.07 -22.48
C PRO A 479 -16.13 -18.33 -22.75
N PRO A 480 -15.46 -18.90 -21.72
CA PRO A 480 -14.62 -20.07 -21.89
C PRO A 480 -15.49 -21.29 -22.29
N GLY A 481 -15.35 -21.77 -23.52
CA GLY A 481 -16.06 -22.97 -24.01
C GLY A 481 -16.41 -23.00 -25.49
N GLN A 482 -16.31 -21.91 -26.22
CA GLN A 482 -16.58 -21.88 -27.67
C GLN A 482 -15.31 -21.53 -28.48
N ARG A 483 -14.27 -22.33 -28.34
CA ARG A 483 -13.15 -22.24 -29.31
C ARG A 483 -13.59 -23.01 -30.59
N ASP A 484 -13.62 -22.29 -31.68
CA ASP A 484 -13.95 -22.83 -33.01
C ASP A 484 -13.25 -24.15 -33.30
N SER A 485 -14.05 -25.21 -33.46
CA SER A 485 -13.69 -26.44 -34.14
C SER A 485 -13.94 -26.32 -35.68
N GLY A 486 -13.54 -25.17 -36.23
CA GLY A 486 -13.76 -24.83 -37.63
C GLY A 486 -12.48 -24.46 -38.38
N GLY A 487 -11.63 -25.47 -38.70
CA GLY A 487 -10.44 -25.17 -39.49
C GLY A 487 -9.57 -26.35 -39.90
N ALA A 488 -10.19 -27.48 -40.32
CA ALA A 488 -9.44 -28.55 -40.97
C ALA A 488 -10.36 -29.47 -41.76
N ARG A 489 -10.92 -28.98 -42.86
CA ARG A 489 -11.45 -29.84 -43.95
C ARG A 489 -11.50 -29.05 -45.23
N ALA A 490 -10.42 -29.08 -46.00
CA ALA A 490 -10.42 -28.98 -47.45
C ALA A 490 -8.98 -29.09 -47.98
N ALA A 491 -8.51 -30.33 -48.16
CA ALA A 491 -7.52 -30.69 -49.17
C ALA A 491 -7.41 -32.22 -49.22
N SER A 492 -8.32 -32.84 -49.95
CA SER A 492 -8.12 -34.12 -50.63
C SER A 492 -9.37 -34.42 -51.47
N ALA A 493 -9.37 -34.00 -52.69
CA ALA A 493 -9.89 -34.68 -53.86
C ALA A 493 -9.39 -33.92 -55.09
#